data_f0d942d2434e2b74f01b7b9a051898ba
#
_entry.id   f0d942d2434e2b74f01b7b9a051898ba
#
_cell.length_a   1.000
_cell.length_b   1.000
_cell.length_c   1.000
_cell.angle_alpha   90.00
_cell.angle_beta   90.00
_cell.angle_gamma   90.00
#
_symmetry.space_group_name_H-M   'P 1'
#
loop_
_entity.id
_entity.type
_entity.pdbx_description
1 polymer ?
#
loop_
_entity_poly.entity_id
_entity_poly.type
_entity_poly.pdbx_seq_one_letter_code
_entity_poly.pdbx_strand_id
1 'polypeptide(L)'
;MQSRHVPPPQSDAGEDVSGRIEVARAPMPPEPAAPLPINPVLVWIIRLGAYLPNLALFGVMIAVWQFTSSVWLPRIDPQMAVLMPAPTTIVVTAAAMIMSGELLYHLVASLKREATAFVFASAAIPIGMAMGWWRPVYNQMNPIVELLRPIPPLAWIPLSILWFGLGDGQNEFIIFLGMFFPILINTIMGVRNIEPNLVRAARSLGASERRVLTRIVLKGALPQIVTGIRIALGFGWMALVAAELVGANSGLGFLINDARSMLRTDIITVGMLTIGIVGLAIDAGIRALTRRTLLWSLAMAK
;
A
#
# COMPACT_ATOMS: atom_id res chain seq x y z
N MET A 1 1.22 75.57 45.43
CA MET A 1 0.66 76.17 44.19
C MET A 1 -0.49 75.26 43.77
N GLN A 2 -1.63 75.73 44.08
CA GLN A 2 -3.02 75.64 43.69
C GLN A 2 -3.43 74.38 42.88
N SER A 3 -4.10 73.50 43.61
CA SER A 3 -5.00 72.46 43.16
C SER A 3 -6.27 73.07 42.55
N ARG A 4 -6.57 72.76 41.28
CA ARG A 4 -7.91 73.05 40.74
C ARG A 4 -8.77 71.82 40.86
N HIS A 5 -9.76 71.93 41.69
CA HIS A 5 -10.89 71.03 41.82
C HIS A 5 -11.82 71.19 40.61
N VAL A 6 -12.13 70.08 39.91
CA VAL A 6 -13.17 70.00 38.86
C VAL A 6 -14.34 69.22 39.50
N PRO A 7 -15.56 69.74 39.53
CA PRO A 7 -16.70 68.96 40.00
C PRO A 7 -17.20 67.96 39.01
N PRO A 8 -17.87 66.86 39.48
CA PRO A 8 -18.45 65.85 38.62
C PRO A 8 -19.70 66.39 37.90
N PRO A 9 -19.96 65.89 36.65
CA PRO A 9 -21.16 66.25 35.93
C PRO A 9 -22.39 65.57 36.55
N GLN A 10 -23.46 66.37 36.68
CA GLN A 10 -24.77 65.98 37.16
C GLN A 10 -25.43 64.99 36.24
N SER A 11 -26.06 63.98 36.85
CA SER A 11 -26.94 63.00 36.17
C SER A 11 -28.23 63.74 35.78
N ASP A 12 -28.46 63.90 34.49
CA ASP A 12 -29.81 64.21 34.01
C ASP A 12 -30.54 63.01 33.52
N ALA A 13 -31.76 63.01 33.88
CA ALA A 13 -32.78 61.99 33.81
C ALA A 13 -32.99 61.39 32.41
N GLY A 14 -33.27 60.10 32.45
CA GLY A 14 -34.35 59.41 31.76
C GLY A 14 -34.69 59.85 30.33
N GLU A 15 -34.10 59.19 29.35
CA GLU A 15 -34.82 58.98 28.13
C GLU A 15 -34.75 57.45 27.75
N ASP A 16 -35.94 56.87 27.91
CA ASP A 16 -36.25 55.51 27.44
C ASP A 16 -36.19 55.50 25.92
N VAL A 17 -35.04 55.09 25.37
CA VAL A 17 -34.90 54.81 23.96
C VAL A 17 -34.93 53.30 23.74
N SER A 18 -36.09 52.69 24.04
CA SER A 18 -36.44 51.37 23.51
C SER A 18 -36.85 51.47 22.04
N GLY A 19 -36.00 52.08 21.20
CA GLY A 19 -36.08 51.99 19.76
C GLY A 19 -35.67 50.59 19.33
N ARG A 20 -36.65 49.70 19.20
CA ARG A 20 -36.45 48.42 18.48
C ARG A 20 -35.97 48.77 17.09
N ILE A 21 -34.64 48.58 16.88
CA ILE A 21 -34.12 48.52 15.51
C ILE A 21 -34.71 47.25 14.90
N GLU A 22 -35.78 47.43 14.15
CA GLU A 22 -36.34 46.41 13.27
C GLU A 22 -35.31 46.20 12.15
N VAL A 23 -34.37 45.30 12.40
CA VAL A 23 -33.44 44.85 11.40
C VAL A 23 -34.28 44.16 10.33
N ALA A 24 -34.60 44.88 9.25
CA ALA A 24 -35.25 44.31 8.09
C ALA A 24 -34.41 43.10 7.65
N ARG A 25 -34.94 41.90 7.93
CA ARG A 25 -34.32 40.65 7.46
C ARG A 25 -34.28 40.74 5.93
N ALA A 26 -33.08 40.85 5.37
CA ALA A 26 -32.89 40.71 3.95
C ALA A 26 -33.59 39.41 3.48
N PRO A 27 -34.33 39.44 2.36
CA PRO A 27 -34.95 38.23 1.86
C PRO A 27 -33.91 37.14 1.74
N MET A 28 -34.18 35.99 2.36
CA MET A 28 -33.31 34.81 2.22
C MET A 28 -33.11 34.51 0.73
N PRO A 29 -31.86 34.24 0.28
CA PRO A 29 -31.63 33.82 -1.08
C PRO A 29 -32.50 32.59 -1.35
N PRO A 30 -33.07 32.48 -2.56
CA PRO A 30 -33.93 31.35 -2.92
C PRO A 30 -33.16 30.05 -2.63
N GLU A 31 -33.85 29.15 -1.95
CA GLU A 31 -33.34 27.82 -1.63
C GLU A 31 -32.81 27.17 -2.92
N PRO A 32 -31.55 26.65 -2.95
CA PRO A 32 -31.00 26.05 -4.13
C PRO A 32 -31.96 24.95 -4.59
N ALA A 33 -32.41 25.04 -5.85
CA ALA A 33 -33.32 24.08 -6.43
C ALA A 33 -32.83 22.66 -6.19
N ALA A 34 -33.69 21.81 -5.63
CA ALA A 34 -33.36 20.41 -5.37
C ALA A 34 -32.77 19.79 -6.64
N PRO A 35 -31.61 19.09 -6.53
CA PRO A 35 -30.97 18.48 -7.69
C PRO A 35 -31.99 17.53 -8.35
N LEU A 36 -32.20 17.73 -9.64
CA LEU A 36 -33.10 16.87 -10.44
C LEU A 36 -32.67 15.40 -10.23
N PRO A 37 -33.62 14.46 -10.07
CA PRO A 37 -33.30 13.05 -9.90
C PRO A 37 -32.61 12.56 -11.19
N ILE A 38 -31.28 12.47 -11.12
CA ILE A 38 -30.48 11.96 -12.23
C ILE A 38 -30.75 10.46 -12.31
N ASN A 39 -31.33 10.03 -13.44
CA ASN A 39 -31.64 8.62 -13.70
C ASN A 39 -30.32 7.79 -13.47
N PRO A 40 -30.32 6.81 -12.57
CA PRO A 40 -29.13 6.01 -12.27
C PRO A 40 -28.55 5.32 -13.52
N VAL A 41 -29.38 4.98 -14.47
CA VAL A 41 -28.98 4.43 -15.78
C VAL A 41 -28.16 5.44 -16.59
N LEU A 42 -28.56 6.72 -16.59
CA LEU A 42 -27.83 7.78 -17.29
C LEU A 42 -26.45 8.01 -16.68
N VAL A 43 -26.34 7.97 -15.35
CA VAL A 43 -25.05 8.07 -14.64
C VAL A 43 -24.13 6.90 -14.99
N TRP A 44 -24.69 5.70 -15.11
CA TRP A 44 -23.95 4.51 -15.54
C TRP A 44 -23.45 4.64 -17.00
N ILE A 45 -24.30 5.11 -17.92
CA ILE A 45 -23.95 5.31 -19.33
C ILE A 45 -22.86 6.37 -19.46
N ILE A 46 -22.95 7.50 -18.73
CA ILE A 46 -21.95 8.56 -18.75
C ILE A 46 -20.62 8.06 -18.16
N ARG A 47 -20.65 7.29 -17.08
CA ARG A 47 -19.45 6.66 -16.52
C ARG A 47 -18.83 5.64 -17.47
N LEU A 48 -19.64 4.79 -18.11
CA LEU A 48 -19.14 3.86 -19.12
C LEU A 48 -18.51 4.62 -20.30
N GLY A 49 -19.16 5.70 -20.76
CA GLY A 49 -18.64 6.56 -21.83
C GLY A 49 -17.30 7.21 -21.49
N ALA A 50 -17.07 7.57 -20.24
CA ALA A 50 -15.79 8.12 -19.80
C ALA A 50 -14.63 7.10 -19.81
N TYR A 51 -14.92 5.79 -19.73
CA TYR A 51 -13.90 4.73 -19.83
C TYR A 51 -13.66 4.24 -21.27
N LEU A 52 -14.59 4.51 -22.20
CA LEU A 52 -14.50 4.10 -23.60
C LEU A 52 -13.19 4.54 -24.29
N PRO A 53 -12.72 5.80 -24.19
CA PRO A 53 -11.47 6.20 -24.84
C PRO A 53 -10.24 5.47 -24.27
N ASN A 54 -10.23 5.18 -22.96
CA ASN A 54 -9.14 4.43 -22.34
C ASN A 54 -9.13 2.96 -22.77
N LEU A 55 -10.31 2.33 -22.87
CA LEU A 55 -10.48 0.97 -23.37
C LEU A 55 -10.13 0.89 -24.86
N ALA A 56 -10.52 1.89 -25.66
CA ALA A 56 -10.17 1.96 -27.07
C ALA A 56 -8.66 2.07 -27.28
N LEU A 57 -7.98 2.92 -26.51
CA LEU A 57 -6.52 3.04 -26.56
C LEU A 57 -5.83 1.72 -26.21
N PHE A 58 -6.28 1.04 -25.14
CA PHE A 58 -5.77 -0.26 -24.74
C PHE A 58 -6.00 -1.33 -25.81
N GLY A 59 -7.20 -1.34 -26.41
CA GLY A 59 -7.53 -2.24 -27.53
C GLY A 59 -6.64 -2.00 -28.76
N VAL A 60 -6.38 -0.72 -29.09
CA VAL A 60 -5.46 -0.36 -30.18
C VAL A 60 -4.04 -0.82 -29.88
N MET A 61 -3.55 -0.64 -28.64
CA MET A 61 -2.22 -1.13 -28.26
C MET A 61 -2.08 -2.64 -28.40
N ILE A 62 -3.08 -3.41 -27.95
CA ILE A 62 -3.10 -4.87 -28.12
C ILE A 62 -3.17 -5.25 -29.60
N ALA A 63 -3.98 -4.56 -30.39
CA ALA A 63 -4.11 -4.84 -31.83
C ALA A 63 -2.80 -4.54 -32.57
N VAL A 64 -2.13 -3.44 -32.26
CA VAL A 64 -0.81 -3.09 -32.80
C VAL A 64 0.23 -4.15 -32.40
N TRP A 65 0.26 -4.56 -31.14
CA TRP A 65 1.15 -5.62 -30.69
C TRP A 65 0.86 -6.93 -31.40
N GLN A 66 -0.40 -7.35 -31.49
CA GLN A 66 -0.81 -8.56 -32.22
C GLN A 66 -0.37 -8.50 -33.68
N PHE A 67 -0.63 -7.41 -34.38
CA PHE A 67 -0.25 -7.24 -35.77
C PHE A 67 1.28 -7.28 -35.95
N THR A 68 2.00 -6.58 -35.11
CA THR A 68 3.47 -6.53 -35.14
C THR A 68 4.07 -7.92 -34.94
N SER A 69 3.62 -8.66 -33.92
CA SER A 69 4.19 -9.97 -33.59
C SER A 69 3.77 -11.08 -34.56
N SER A 70 2.54 -11.05 -35.10
CA SER A 70 2.03 -12.15 -35.92
C SER A 70 2.22 -11.95 -37.43
N VAL A 71 2.35 -10.69 -37.88
CA VAL A 71 2.36 -10.38 -39.32
C VAL A 71 3.64 -9.67 -39.75
N TRP A 72 4.05 -8.64 -39.01
CA TRP A 72 5.13 -7.75 -39.43
C TRP A 72 6.53 -8.31 -39.11
N LEU A 73 6.77 -8.74 -37.88
CA LEU A 73 8.05 -9.31 -37.43
C LEU A 73 8.45 -10.60 -38.22
N PRO A 74 7.56 -11.59 -38.42
CA PRO A 74 7.92 -12.81 -39.15
C PRO A 74 8.35 -12.55 -40.60
N ARG A 75 7.92 -11.42 -41.19
CA ARG A 75 8.31 -11.05 -42.58
C ARG A 75 9.68 -10.39 -42.66
N ILE A 76 10.12 -9.72 -41.57
CA ILE A 76 11.41 -9.00 -41.53
C ILE A 76 12.48 -9.95 -40.99
N ASP A 77 12.24 -10.56 -39.85
CA ASP A 77 13.17 -11.47 -39.19
C ASP A 77 12.40 -12.55 -38.41
N PRO A 78 12.37 -13.79 -38.89
CA PRO A 78 11.71 -14.91 -38.20
C PRO A 78 12.27 -15.19 -36.81
N GLN A 79 13.54 -14.85 -36.52
CA GLN A 79 14.15 -15.05 -35.21
C GLN A 79 13.62 -14.02 -34.21
N MET A 80 13.43 -12.78 -34.64
CA MET A 80 12.79 -11.73 -33.80
C MET A 80 11.32 -12.05 -33.49
N ALA A 81 10.62 -12.74 -34.37
CA ALA A 81 9.24 -13.14 -34.11
C ALA A 81 9.12 -14.11 -32.92
N VAL A 82 10.11 -14.95 -32.67
CA VAL A 82 10.17 -15.84 -31.50
C VAL A 82 10.37 -15.03 -30.20
N LEU A 83 11.09 -13.92 -30.26
CA LEU A 83 11.39 -13.11 -29.09
C LEU A 83 10.21 -12.22 -28.65
N MET A 84 9.24 -11.97 -29.53
CA MET A 84 8.08 -11.14 -29.24
C MET A 84 6.78 -11.91 -29.51
N PRO A 85 6.31 -12.75 -28.57
CA PRO A 85 5.13 -13.57 -28.75
C PRO A 85 3.87 -12.74 -28.94
N ALA A 86 2.97 -13.20 -29.82
CA ALA A 86 1.70 -12.52 -30.05
C ALA A 86 0.76 -12.69 -28.82
N PRO A 87 -0.08 -11.69 -28.49
CA PRO A 87 -1.08 -11.81 -27.44
C PRO A 87 -1.93 -13.08 -27.50
N THR A 88 -2.33 -13.51 -28.68
CA THR A 88 -3.07 -14.77 -28.86
C THR A 88 -2.27 -15.99 -28.45
N THR A 89 -0.98 -16.05 -28.79
CA THR A 89 -0.09 -17.14 -28.36
C THR A 89 0.06 -17.18 -26.84
N ILE A 90 0.23 -16.02 -26.20
CA ILE A 90 0.32 -15.90 -24.74
C ILE A 90 -0.94 -16.44 -24.07
N VAL A 91 -2.13 -16.10 -24.58
CA VAL A 91 -3.41 -16.59 -24.02
C VAL A 91 -3.52 -18.11 -24.17
N VAL A 92 -3.15 -18.66 -25.31
CA VAL A 92 -3.17 -20.12 -25.55
C VAL A 92 -2.19 -20.83 -24.62
N THR A 93 -0.96 -20.32 -24.51
CA THR A 93 0.06 -20.88 -23.59
C THR A 93 -0.40 -20.78 -22.13
N ALA A 94 -0.95 -19.64 -21.70
CA ALA A 94 -1.49 -19.49 -20.35
C ALA A 94 -2.61 -20.50 -20.06
N ALA A 95 -3.55 -20.67 -20.99
CA ALA A 95 -4.63 -21.66 -20.85
C ALA A 95 -4.07 -23.10 -20.75
N ALA A 96 -3.11 -23.47 -21.57
CA ALA A 96 -2.48 -24.78 -21.52
C ALA A 96 -1.75 -25.03 -20.18
N MET A 97 -1.02 -24.02 -19.66
CA MET A 97 -0.32 -24.10 -18.38
C MET A 97 -1.27 -24.13 -17.18
N ILE A 98 -2.44 -23.49 -17.28
CA ILE A 98 -3.49 -23.58 -16.25
C ILE A 98 -4.11 -24.99 -16.26
N MET A 99 -4.41 -25.53 -17.44
CA MET A 99 -5.03 -26.85 -17.58
C MET A 99 -4.08 -27.98 -17.18
N SER A 100 -2.78 -27.86 -17.43
CA SER A 100 -1.75 -28.80 -16.95
C SER A 100 -1.51 -28.70 -15.44
N GLY A 101 -1.91 -27.61 -14.79
CA GLY A 101 -1.61 -27.32 -13.40
C GLY A 101 -0.20 -26.74 -13.15
N GLU A 102 0.64 -26.62 -14.15
CA GLU A 102 2.02 -26.13 -14.05
C GLU A 102 2.09 -24.70 -13.51
N LEU A 103 1.29 -23.79 -14.09
CA LEU A 103 1.23 -22.40 -13.62
C LEU A 103 0.78 -22.31 -12.18
N LEU A 104 -0.21 -23.12 -11.78
CA LEU A 104 -0.72 -23.14 -10.43
C LEU A 104 0.31 -23.68 -9.42
N TYR A 105 1.08 -24.69 -9.81
CA TYR A 105 2.17 -25.23 -9.00
C TYR A 105 3.21 -24.17 -8.67
N HIS A 106 3.70 -23.42 -9.67
CA HIS A 106 4.68 -22.35 -9.49
C HIS A 106 4.09 -21.17 -8.69
N LEU A 107 2.83 -20.81 -8.95
CA LEU A 107 2.14 -19.77 -8.21
C LEU A 107 2.03 -20.10 -6.72
N VAL A 108 1.60 -21.31 -6.37
CA VAL A 108 1.46 -21.75 -4.97
C VAL A 108 2.82 -21.78 -4.27
N ALA A 109 3.89 -22.21 -4.97
CA ALA A 109 5.24 -22.18 -4.41
C ALA A 109 5.69 -20.75 -4.07
N SER A 110 5.48 -19.78 -4.96
CA SER A 110 5.80 -18.37 -4.71
C SER A 110 4.97 -17.80 -3.55
N LEU A 111 3.65 -18.03 -3.53
CA LEU A 111 2.78 -17.55 -2.45
C LEU A 111 3.14 -18.15 -1.09
N LYS A 112 3.55 -19.42 -1.04
CA LYS A 112 4.00 -20.07 0.20
C LYS A 112 5.25 -19.39 0.76
N ARG A 113 6.26 -19.11 -0.08
CA ARG A 113 7.48 -18.40 0.34
C ARG A 113 7.18 -16.99 0.84
N GLU A 114 6.32 -16.25 0.11
CA GLU A 114 5.85 -14.91 0.50
C GLU A 114 5.18 -14.95 1.89
N ALA A 115 4.27 -15.91 2.10
CA ALA A 115 3.56 -16.06 3.37
C ALA A 115 4.52 -16.45 4.52
N THR A 116 5.45 -17.38 4.30
CA THR A 116 6.45 -17.79 5.30
C THR A 116 7.33 -16.60 5.68
N ALA A 117 7.89 -15.90 4.70
CA ALA A 117 8.71 -14.72 4.94
C ALA A 117 7.94 -13.61 5.67
N PHE A 118 6.66 -13.40 5.35
CA PHE A 118 5.80 -12.44 6.05
C PHE A 118 5.61 -12.79 7.52
N VAL A 119 5.43 -14.07 7.86
CA VAL A 119 5.33 -14.51 9.27
C VAL A 119 6.59 -14.11 10.04
N PHE A 120 7.79 -14.38 9.50
CA PHE A 120 9.03 -13.97 10.12
C PHE A 120 9.19 -12.44 10.16
N ALA A 121 8.86 -11.74 9.09
CA ALA A 121 8.93 -10.28 9.03
C ALA A 121 7.97 -9.59 10.00
N SER A 122 6.89 -10.24 10.40
CA SER A 122 5.94 -9.74 11.41
C SER A 122 6.58 -9.52 12.78
N ALA A 123 7.74 -10.16 13.07
CA ALA A 123 8.56 -9.86 14.25
C ALA A 123 9.01 -8.39 14.30
N ALA A 124 9.04 -7.70 13.17
CA ALA A 124 9.30 -6.26 13.10
C ALA A 124 8.25 -5.41 13.86
N ILE A 125 7.02 -5.93 14.05
CA ILE A 125 5.97 -5.21 14.78
C ILE A 125 6.32 -5.08 16.26
N PRO A 126 6.53 -6.16 17.05
CA PRO A 126 6.92 -6.03 18.45
C PRO A 126 8.26 -5.30 18.63
N ILE A 127 9.22 -5.53 17.75
CA ILE A 127 10.51 -4.82 17.78
C ILE A 127 10.31 -3.32 17.53
N GLY A 128 9.53 -2.93 16.52
CA GLY A 128 9.20 -1.54 16.21
C GLY A 128 8.40 -0.85 17.31
N MET A 129 7.48 -1.58 17.95
CA MET A 129 6.77 -1.09 19.14
C MET A 129 7.75 -0.82 20.30
N ALA A 130 8.69 -1.74 20.57
CA ALA A 130 9.70 -1.57 21.60
C ALA A 130 10.60 -0.37 21.30
N MET A 131 11.09 -0.24 20.08
CA MET A 131 11.92 0.90 19.65
C MET A 131 11.15 2.24 19.66
N GLY A 132 9.88 2.23 19.30
CA GLY A 132 9.03 3.42 19.31
C GLY A 132 8.72 3.90 20.73
N TRP A 133 8.50 2.96 21.66
CA TRP A 133 8.07 3.24 23.04
C TRP A 133 9.23 3.51 24.01
N TRP A 134 10.30 2.71 23.98
CA TRP A 134 11.45 2.83 24.88
C TRP A 134 12.64 3.51 24.20
N ARG A 135 12.96 4.71 24.66
CA ARG A 135 14.09 5.49 24.12
C ARG A 135 15.45 4.78 24.20
N PRO A 136 15.79 4.04 25.28
CA PRO A 136 17.03 3.27 25.32
C PRO A 136 17.12 2.20 24.24
N VAL A 137 16.02 1.47 24.00
CA VAL A 137 15.96 0.43 22.95
C VAL A 137 16.17 1.07 21.57
N TYR A 138 15.52 2.19 21.33
CA TYR A 138 15.72 2.93 20.09
C TYR A 138 17.17 3.35 19.88
N ASN A 139 17.78 3.99 20.88
CA ASN A 139 19.14 4.49 20.75
C ASN A 139 20.18 3.39 20.49
N GLN A 140 19.94 2.18 20.98
CA GLN A 140 20.83 1.02 20.75
C GLN A 140 20.58 0.36 19.38
N MET A 141 19.33 0.22 18.96
CA MET A 141 18.98 -0.50 17.73
C MET A 141 18.98 0.38 16.47
N ASN A 142 18.70 1.67 16.61
CA ASN A 142 18.59 2.56 15.46
C ASN A 142 19.85 2.65 14.59
N PRO A 143 21.08 2.72 15.14
CA PRO A 143 22.30 2.72 14.32
C PRO A 143 22.42 1.46 13.46
N ILE A 144 22.02 0.30 13.99
CA ILE A 144 22.03 -0.98 13.23
C ILE A 144 21.00 -0.93 12.11
N VAL A 145 19.80 -0.43 12.39
CA VAL A 145 18.73 -0.28 11.39
C VAL A 145 19.16 0.69 10.28
N GLU A 146 19.75 1.83 10.65
CA GLU A 146 20.23 2.82 9.68
C GLU A 146 21.39 2.30 8.81
N LEU A 147 22.21 1.40 9.33
CA LEU A 147 23.28 0.76 8.57
C LEU A 147 22.75 -0.29 7.60
N LEU A 148 21.81 -1.13 8.04
CA LEU A 148 21.34 -2.29 7.25
C LEU A 148 20.26 -1.91 6.25
N ARG A 149 19.37 -0.95 6.57
CA ARG A 149 18.24 -0.55 5.75
C ARG A 149 18.59 -0.12 4.32
N PRO A 150 19.67 0.66 4.07
CA PRO A 150 20.02 1.09 2.70
C PRO A 150 20.50 -0.05 1.81
N ILE A 151 20.87 -1.21 2.37
CA ILE A 151 21.38 -2.35 1.60
C ILE A 151 20.17 -3.02 0.92
N PRO A 152 20.11 -3.01 -0.43
CA PRO A 152 19.01 -3.67 -1.15
C PRO A 152 18.93 -5.16 -0.80
N PRO A 153 17.76 -5.76 -0.61
CA PRO A 153 17.62 -7.19 -0.32
C PRO A 153 18.35 -8.08 -1.34
N LEU A 154 18.35 -7.70 -2.61
CA LEU A 154 19.04 -8.44 -3.68
C LEU A 154 20.56 -8.52 -3.49
N ALA A 155 21.18 -7.54 -2.86
CA ALA A 155 22.62 -7.55 -2.60
C ALA A 155 23.02 -8.67 -1.62
N TRP A 156 22.06 -9.19 -0.84
CA TRP A 156 22.28 -10.29 0.10
C TRP A 156 22.22 -11.68 -0.56
N ILE A 157 21.82 -11.78 -1.83
CA ILE A 157 21.66 -13.08 -2.53
C ILE A 157 22.94 -13.96 -2.44
N PRO A 158 24.15 -13.47 -2.78
CA PRO A 158 25.33 -14.32 -2.72
C PRO A 158 25.61 -14.84 -1.30
N LEU A 159 25.43 -13.99 -0.30
CA LEU A 159 25.67 -14.35 1.09
C LEU A 159 24.59 -15.31 1.63
N SER A 160 23.35 -15.10 1.22
CA SER A 160 22.23 -15.98 1.60
C SER A 160 22.39 -17.39 1.02
N ILE A 161 22.92 -17.51 -0.17
CA ILE A 161 23.23 -18.82 -0.78
C ILE A 161 24.33 -19.55 0.03
N LEU A 162 25.33 -18.81 0.52
CA LEU A 162 26.40 -19.41 1.36
C LEU A 162 25.86 -19.87 2.72
N TRP A 163 24.88 -19.18 3.28
CA TRP A 163 24.33 -19.51 4.60
C TRP A 163 23.26 -20.60 4.55
N PHE A 164 22.37 -20.54 3.56
CA PHE A 164 21.17 -21.40 3.50
C PHE A 164 21.21 -22.40 2.36
N GLY A 165 22.18 -22.31 1.45
CA GLY A 165 22.19 -23.06 0.19
C GLY A 165 21.16 -22.51 -0.81
N LEU A 166 21.09 -23.15 -1.98
CA LEU A 166 20.04 -22.86 -2.98
C LEU A 166 18.70 -23.47 -2.53
N GLY A 167 17.61 -22.73 -2.63
CA GLY A 167 16.28 -23.23 -2.31
C GLY A 167 15.41 -22.26 -1.50
N ASP A 168 14.44 -22.82 -0.78
CA ASP A 168 13.40 -22.01 -0.10
C ASP A 168 13.97 -21.10 0.97
N GLY A 169 14.90 -21.57 1.80
CA GLY A 169 15.48 -20.79 2.89
C GLY A 169 16.20 -19.53 2.44
N GLN A 170 16.97 -19.62 1.35
CA GLN A 170 17.62 -18.47 0.72
C GLN A 170 16.58 -17.47 0.19
N ASN A 171 15.55 -17.95 -0.50
CA ASN A 171 14.51 -17.11 -1.06
C ASN A 171 13.71 -16.40 0.05
N GLU A 172 13.28 -17.17 1.07
CA GLU A 172 12.53 -16.64 2.22
C GLU A 172 13.32 -15.58 2.99
N PHE A 173 14.65 -15.74 3.12
CA PHE A 173 15.51 -14.74 3.76
C PHE A 173 15.55 -13.42 2.98
N ILE A 174 15.66 -13.46 1.65
CA ILE A 174 15.65 -12.26 0.80
C ILE A 174 14.30 -11.54 0.86
N ILE A 175 13.21 -12.31 0.80
CA ILE A 175 11.85 -11.78 0.92
C ILE A 175 11.65 -11.14 2.32
N PHE A 176 12.08 -11.84 3.36
CA PHE A 176 12.06 -11.33 4.75
C PHE A 176 12.74 -9.97 4.86
N LEU A 177 13.94 -9.79 4.31
CA LEU A 177 14.65 -8.50 4.34
C LEU A 177 13.87 -7.41 3.62
N GLY A 178 13.22 -7.74 2.49
CA GLY A 178 12.35 -6.80 1.76
C GLY A 178 11.15 -6.33 2.58
N MET A 179 10.61 -7.19 3.46
CA MET A 179 9.44 -6.90 4.27
C MET A 179 9.76 -6.29 5.63
N PHE A 180 10.82 -6.73 6.27
CA PHE A 180 11.15 -6.40 7.66
C PHE A 180 11.29 -4.90 7.92
N PHE A 181 12.11 -4.22 7.12
CA PHE A 181 12.37 -2.80 7.34
C PHE A 181 11.16 -1.90 7.11
N PRO A 182 10.34 -2.06 6.07
CA PRO A 182 9.11 -1.29 5.92
C PRO A 182 8.14 -1.46 7.09
N ILE A 183 7.96 -2.68 7.61
CA ILE A 183 7.10 -2.94 8.78
C ILE A 183 7.70 -2.25 10.01
N LEU A 184 9.00 -2.43 10.26
CA LEU A 184 9.69 -1.88 11.41
C LEU A 184 9.56 -0.37 11.50
N ILE A 185 9.89 0.33 10.41
CA ILE A 185 9.91 1.79 10.39
C ILE A 185 8.52 2.37 10.54
N ASN A 186 7.54 1.83 9.82
CA ASN A 186 6.16 2.30 9.95
C ASN A 186 5.60 2.03 11.35
N THR A 187 5.98 0.92 11.99
CA THR A 187 5.60 0.63 13.38
C THR A 187 6.21 1.65 14.34
N ILE A 188 7.52 1.93 14.22
CA ILE A 188 8.20 2.96 15.05
C ILE A 188 7.51 4.32 14.88
N MET A 189 7.24 4.73 13.64
CA MET A 189 6.56 6.00 13.34
C MET A 189 5.15 6.02 13.94
N GLY A 190 4.39 4.92 13.81
CA GLY A 190 3.06 4.80 14.38
C GLY A 190 3.03 4.97 15.88
N VAL A 191 3.99 4.38 16.59
CA VAL A 191 4.11 4.51 18.05
C VAL A 191 4.50 5.93 18.47
N ARG A 192 5.42 6.57 17.75
CA ARG A 192 5.91 7.93 18.07
C ARG A 192 4.91 9.04 17.77
N ASN A 193 4.02 8.79 16.81
CA ASN A 193 2.98 9.77 16.44
C ASN A 193 1.77 9.77 17.37
N ILE A 194 1.77 8.94 18.43
CA ILE A 194 0.68 8.94 19.40
C ILE A 194 0.75 10.21 20.26
N GLU A 195 -0.41 10.85 20.41
CA GLU A 195 -0.53 12.09 21.19
C GLU A 195 -0.13 11.86 22.65
N PRO A 196 0.86 12.61 23.20
CA PRO A 196 1.35 12.42 24.58
C PRO A 196 0.28 12.68 25.63
N ASN A 197 -0.72 13.54 25.34
CA ASN A 197 -1.82 13.84 26.22
C ASN A 197 -2.70 12.62 26.48
N LEU A 198 -2.92 11.78 25.46
CA LEU A 198 -3.69 10.56 25.59
C LEU A 198 -3.03 9.57 26.55
N VAL A 199 -1.71 9.44 26.46
CA VAL A 199 -0.91 8.58 27.34
C VAL A 199 -0.93 9.13 28.78
N ARG A 200 -0.77 10.44 28.95
CA ARG A 200 -0.83 11.10 30.26
C ARG A 200 -2.19 10.92 30.92
N ALA A 201 -3.27 11.18 30.21
CA ALA A 201 -4.64 11.00 30.71
C ALA A 201 -4.90 9.56 31.18
N ALA A 202 -4.46 8.56 30.39
CA ALA A 202 -4.61 7.18 30.79
C ALA A 202 -3.84 6.82 32.08
N ARG A 203 -2.63 7.35 32.24
CA ARG A 203 -1.84 7.16 33.46
C ARG A 203 -2.48 7.84 34.66
N SER A 204 -3.04 9.03 34.51
CA SER A 204 -3.78 9.74 35.57
C SER A 204 -5.03 8.97 36.01
N LEU A 205 -5.65 8.19 35.11
CA LEU A 205 -6.76 7.28 35.41
C LEU A 205 -6.32 5.93 36.00
N GLY A 206 -5.03 5.76 36.35
CA GLY A 206 -4.50 4.56 36.97
C GLY A 206 -4.24 3.39 36.00
N ALA A 207 -4.13 3.63 34.69
CA ALA A 207 -3.78 2.58 33.74
C ALA A 207 -2.32 2.13 33.91
N SER A 208 -2.10 0.81 34.05
CA SER A 208 -0.75 0.23 34.08
C SER A 208 -0.06 0.39 32.72
N GLU A 209 1.29 0.43 32.72
CA GLU A 209 2.12 0.57 31.49
C GLU A 209 1.74 -0.48 30.42
N ARG A 210 1.51 -1.73 30.83
CA ARG A 210 1.07 -2.80 29.92
C ARG A 210 -0.30 -2.46 29.29
N ARG A 211 -1.22 -1.89 30.06
CA ARG A 211 -2.55 -1.50 29.57
C ARG A 211 -2.45 -0.31 28.61
N VAL A 212 -1.59 0.67 28.90
CA VAL A 212 -1.30 1.79 28.01
C VAL A 212 -0.73 1.27 26.69
N LEU A 213 0.27 0.40 26.74
CA LEU A 213 0.92 -0.14 25.54
C LEU A 213 -0.05 -0.94 24.65
N THR A 214 -0.86 -1.83 25.25
CA THR A 214 -1.73 -2.74 24.48
C THR A 214 -3.05 -2.11 24.04
N ARG A 215 -3.62 -1.20 24.83
CA ARG A 215 -4.94 -0.64 24.55
C ARG A 215 -4.94 0.75 23.91
N ILE A 216 -3.86 1.52 24.11
CA ILE A 216 -3.73 2.86 23.56
C ILE A 216 -2.70 2.89 22.46
N VAL A 217 -1.45 2.52 22.78
CA VAL A 217 -0.33 2.64 21.86
C VAL A 217 -0.51 1.72 20.65
N LEU A 218 -0.75 0.44 20.86
CA LEU A 218 -0.95 -0.52 19.78
C LEU A 218 -2.15 -0.14 18.89
N LYS A 219 -3.27 0.24 19.51
CA LYS A 219 -4.46 0.64 18.74
C LYS A 219 -4.22 1.95 17.97
N GLY A 220 -3.57 2.93 18.58
CA GLY A 220 -3.24 4.20 17.93
C GLY A 220 -2.22 4.04 16.79
N ALA A 221 -1.26 3.11 16.94
CA ALA A 221 -0.26 2.81 15.92
C ALA A 221 -0.78 1.91 14.78
N LEU A 222 -1.93 1.23 14.98
CA LEU A 222 -2.46 0.24 14.05
C LEU A 222 -2.59 0.74 12.59
N PRO A 223 -3.09 1.96 12.30
CA PRO A 223 -3.16 2.46 10.93
C PRO A 223 -1.79 2.51 10.24
N GLN A 224 -0.76 2.93 10.98
CA GLN A 224 0.59 3.03 10.47
C GLN A 224 1.25 1.64 10.31
N ILE A 225 0.98 0.72 11.23
CA ILE A 225 1.41 -0.68 11.13
C ILE A 225 0.83 -1.33 9.87
N VAL A 226 -0.47 -1.15 9.61
CA VAL A 226 -1.14 -1.69 8.42
C VAL A 226 -0.58 -1.06 7.14
N THR A 227 -0.26 0.23 7.15
CA THR A 227 0.44 0.89 6.04
C THR A 227 1.81 0.25 5.81
N GLY A 228 2.56 0.00 6.88
CA GLY A 228 3.85 -0.70 6.83
C GLY A 228 3.74 -2.11 6.23
N ILE A 229 2.74 -2.89 6.67
CA ILE A 229 2.47 -4.23 6.12
C ILE A 229 2.16 -4.16 4.62
N ARG A 230 1.33 -3.21 4.20
CA ARG A 230 1.00 -3.04 2.79
C ARG A 230 2.22 -2.75 1.93
N ILE A 231 3.07 -1.82 2.38
CA ILE A 231 4.32 -1.49 1.69
C ILE A 231 5.25 -2.72 1.69
N ALA A 232 5.36 -3.43 2.80
CA ALA A 232 6.20 -4.60 2.95
C ALA A 232 5.82 -5.73 2.00
N LEU A 233 4.52 -6.05 1.86
CA LEU A 233 4.06 -7.09 0.94
C LEU A 233 4.37 -6.72 -0.53
N GLY A 234 4.30 -5.44 -0.91
CA GLY A 234 4.74 -5.01 -2.24
C GLY A 234 6.25 -5.18 -2.46
N PHE A 235 7.08 -4.78 -1.50
CA PHE A 235 8.53 -4.96 -1.58
C PHE A 235 8.94 -6.43 -1.49
N GLY A 236 8.26 -7.23 -0.66
CA GLY A 236 8.47 -8.67 -0.55
C GLY A 236 8.18 -9.38 -1.86
N TRP A 237 7.04 -9.05 -2.51
CA TRP A 237 6.68 -9.60 -3.81
C TRP A 237 7.73 -9.30 -4.89
N MET A 238 8.29 -8.09 -4.91
CA MET A 238 9.39 -7.75 -5.83
C MET A 238 10.68 -8.53 -5.51
N ALA A 239 11.02 -8.63 -4.22
CA ALA A 239 12.18 -9.35 -3.75
C ALA A 239 12.08 -10.86 -4.01
N LEU A 240 10.87 -11.43 -3.86
CA LEU A 240 10.56 -12.83 -4.17
C LEU A 240 10.91 -13.19 -5.60
N VAL A 241 10.38 -12.42 -6.57
CA VAL A 241 10.64 -12.70 -7.99
C VAL A 241 12.15 -12.69 -8.28
N ALA A 242 12.86 -11.70 -7.73
CA ALA A 242 14.30 -11.59 -7.94
C ALA A 242 15.09 -12.73 -7.27
N ALA A 243 14.69 -13.17 -6.09
CA ALA A 243 15.32 -14.29 -5.39
C ALA A 243 15.07 -15.61 -6.14
N GLU A 244 13.84 -15.83 -6.63
CA GLU A 244 13.48 -17.02 -7.40
C GLU A 244 14.20 -17.14 -8.74
N LEU A 245 14.52 -16.02 -9.40
CA LEU A 245 15.32 -16.02 -10.65
C LEU A 245 16.72 -16.59 -10.45
N VAL A 246 17.27 -16.52 -9.24
CA VAL A 246 18.67 -16.90 -8.97
C VAL A 246 18.78 -18.25 -8.27
N GLY A 247 17.92 -18.51 -7.27
CA GLY A 247 18.17 -19.60 -6.33
C GLY A 247 17.00 -20.54 -6.07
N ALA A 248 15.96 -20.56 -6.92
CA ALA A 248 14.79 -21.41 -6.70
C ALA A 248 14.75 -22.60 -7.66
N ASN A 249 14.03 -23.68 -7.24
CA ASN A 249 13.70 -24.86 -8.04
C ASN A 249 12.21 -24.90 -8.44
N SER A 250 11.46 -23.89 -8.04
CA SER A 250 10.02 -23.71 -8.32
C SER A 250 9.64 -22.25 -8.07
N GLY A 251 8.46 -21.84 -8.49
CA GLY A 251 7.98 -20.48 -8.34
C GLY A 251 7.90 -19.73 -9.67
N LEU A 252 7.25 -18.56 -9.66
CA LEU A 252 7.03 -17.76 -10.87
C LEU A 252 8.34 -17.19 -11.44
N GLY A 253 9.26 -16.78 -10.58
CA GLY A 253 10.59 -16.33 -11.01
C GLY A 253 11.42 -17.48 -11.60
N PHE A 254 11.40 -18.67 -10.99
CA PHE A 254 12.01 -19.86 -11.55
C PHE A 254 11.43 -20.20 -12.93
N LEU A 255 10.10 -20.21 -13.08
CA LEU A 255 9.42 -20.44 -14.34
C LEU A 255 9.92 -19.52 -15.46
N ILE A 256 10.08 -18.23 -15.16
CA ILE A 256 10.61 -17.24 -16.12
C ILE A 256 12.07 -17.57 -16.48
N ASN A 257 12.90 -17.93 -15.52
CA ASN A 257 14.30 -18.22 -15.75
C ASN A 257 14.49 -19.52 -16.56
N ASP A 258 13.72 -20.54 -16.26
CA ASP A 258 13.70 -21.82 -16.99
C ASP A 258 13.24 -21.62 -18.44
N ALA A 259 12.11 -20.94 -18.64
CA ALA A 259 11.60 -20.58 -19.96
C ALA A 259 12.61 -19.74 -20.78
N ARG A 260 13.38 -18.86 -20.12
CA ARG A 260 14.45 -18.08 -20.76
C ARG A 260 15.53 -18.98 -21.30
N SER A 261 15.95 -20.02 -20.57
CA SER A 261 16.97 -20.95 -21.00
C SER A 261 16.53 -21.78 -22.23
N MET A 262 15.22 -21.98 -22.38
CA MET A 262 14.58 -22.68 -23.52
C MET A 262 14.14 -21.73 -24.64
N LEU A 263 14.41 -20.44 -24.55
CA LEU A 263 13.93 -19.38 -25.48
C LEU A 263 12.40 -19.36 -25.65
N ARG A 264 11.64 -19.80 -24.63
CA ARG A 264 10.18 -19.83 -24.59
C ARG A 264 9.64 -18.49 -24.08
N THR A 265 9.68 -17.47 -24.93
CA THR A 265 9.24 -16.10 -24.57
C THR A 265 7.75 -16.00 -24.29
N ASP A 266 6.95 -16.91 -24.85
CA ASP A 266 5.53 -17.06 -24.53
C ASP A 266 5.32 -17.41 -23.05
N ILE A 267 6.06 -18.36 -22.48
CA ILE A 267 6.02 -18.73 -21.06
C ILE A 267 6.57 -17.61 -20.19
N ILE A 268 7.67 -16.96 -20.61
CA ILE A 268 8.21 -15.78 -19.89
C ILE A 268 7.11 -14.73 -19.72
N THR A 269 6.41 -14.42 -20.82
CA THR A 269 5.35 -13.39 -20.80
C THR A 269 4.16 -13.82 -19.94
N VAL A 270 3.76 -15.09 -19.97
CA VAL A 270 2.73 -15.64 -19.07
C VAL A 270 3.16 -15.49 -17.62
N GLY A 271 4.40 -15.83 -17.28
CA GLY A 271 4.94 -15.66 -15.92
C GLY A 271 4.91 -14.22 -15.47
N MET A 272 5.37 -13.27 -16.30
CA MET A 272 5.36 -11.83 -16.00
C MET A 272 3.93 -11.29 -15.79
N LEU A 273 2.99 -11.66 -16.66
CA LEU A 273 1.58 -11.25 -16.49
C LEU A 273 0.97 -11.84 -15.22
N THR A 274 1.28 -13.09 -14.92
CA THR A 274 0.80 -13.74 -13.67
C THR A 274 1.35 -13.01 -12.45
N ILE A 275 2.63 -12.66 -12.41
CA ILE A 275 3.23 -11.86 -11.34
C ILE A 275 2.49 -10.53 -11.17
N GLY A 276 2.20 -9.84 -12.27
CA GLY A 276 1.46 -8.57 -12.26
C GLY A 276 0.04 -8.72 -11.70
N ILE A 277 -0.70 -9.71 -12.19
CA ILE A 277 -2.09 -9.99 -11.77
C ILE A 277 -2.13 -10.35 -10.28
N VAL A 278 -1.24 -11.23 -9.83
CA VAL A 278 -1.18 -11.67 -8.43
C VAL A 278 -0.77 -10.51 -7.51
N GLY A 279 0.21 -9.70 -7.91
CA GLY A 279 0.60 -8.49 -7.18
C GLY A 279 -0.57 -7.51 -7.01
N LEU A 280 -1.35 -7.27 -8.07
CA LEU A 280 -2.57 -6.48 -8.01
C LEU A 280 -3.63 -7.10 -7.09
N ALA A 281 -3.79 -8.43 -7.13
CA ALA A 281 -4.74 -9.14 -6.27
C ALA A 281 -4.35 -9.04 -4.79
N ILE A 282 -3.06 -9.18 -4.46
CA ILE A 282 -2.53 -9.00 -3.10
C ILE A 282 -2.82 -7.57 -2.62
N ASP A 283 -2.47 -6.54 -3.40
CA ASP A 283 -2.71 -5.14 -3.01
C ASP A 283 -4.22 -4.83 -2.88
N ALA A 284 -5.06 -5.34 -3.77
CA ALA A 284 -6.51 -5.20 -3.69
C ALA A 284 -7.09 -5.89 -2.45
N GLY A 285 -6.62 -7.09 -2.12
CA GLY A 285 -7.00 -7.84 -0.92
C GLY A 285 -6.66 -7.08 0.36
N ILE A 286 -5.44 -6.52 0.44
CA ILE A 286 -5.00 -5.72 1.59
C ILE A 286 -5.86 -4.45 1.71
N ARG A 287 -6.13 -3.75 0.61
CA ARG A 287 -7.02 -2.57 0.63
C ARG A 287 -8.42 -2.90 1.13
N ALA A 288 -8.98 -4.02 0.68
CA ALA A 288 -10.30 -4.47 1.11
C ALA A 288 -10.33 -4.80 2.61
N LEU A 289 -9.29 -5.50 3.11
CA LEU A 289 -9.14 -5.83 4.52
C LEU A 289 -8.96 -4.56 5.36
N THR A 290 -8.10 -3.65 4.93
CA THR A 290 -7.83 -2.37 5.62
C THR A 290 -9.08 -1.51 5.73
N ARG A 291 -9.88 -1.41 4.67
CA ARG A 291 -11.15 -0.68 4.72
C ARG A 291 -12.12 -1.23 5.74
N ARG A 292 -12.16 -2.55 5.94
CA ARG A 292 -13.06 -3.17 6.92
C ARG A 292 -12.56 -3.00 8.36
N THR A 293 -11.26 -3.03 8.60
CA THR A 293 -10.67 -3.01 9.94
C THR A 293 -10.42 -1.60 10.50
N LEU A 294 -10.23 -0.60 9.62
CA LEU A 294 -9.85 0.77 9.98
C LEU A 294 -10.95 1.81 9.71
N LEU A 295 -12.22 1.42 9.61
CA LEU A 295 -13.36 2.34 9.43
C LEU A 295 -13.40 3.46 10.48
N TRP A 296 -12.96 3.18 11.71
CA TRP A 296 -12.92 4.16 12.80
C TRP A 296 -11.83 5.23 12.62
N SER A 297 -10.70 4.93 11.96
CA SER A 297 -9.63 5.91 11.73
C SER A 297 -9.98 6.89 10.60
N LEU A 298 -10.79 6.46 9.63
CA LEU A 298 -11.31 7.31 8.55
C LEU A 298 -12.36 8.31 9.05
N ALA A 299 -13.05 8.00 10.13
CA ALA A 299 -14.03 8.88 10.75
C ALA A 299 -13.38 10.02 11.56
N MET A 300 -12.13 9.86 12.02
CA MET A 300 -11.39 10.90 12.76
C MET A 300 -10.60 11.85 11.85
N ALA A 301 -10.49 11.55 10.55
CA ALA A 301 -9.76 12.35 9.56
C ALA A 301 -10.68 13.32 8.77
N LYS A 302 -11.96 13.40 9.12
CA LYS A 302 -12.92 14.40 8.67
C LYS A 302 -13.18 15.41 9.79
#